data_357e730914defc3902f516a453eeba95
#
_entry.id   357e730914defc3902f516a453eeba95
#
_cell.length_a   1.000
_cell.length_b   1.000
_cell.length_c   1.000
_cell.angle_alpha   90.00
_cell.angle_beta   90.00
_cell.angle_gamma   90.00
#
_symmetry.space_group_name_H-M   'P 1'
#
loop_
_entity.id
_entity.type
_entity.pdbx_description
1 polymer ?
#
loop_
_entity_poly.entity_id
_entity_poly.type
_entity_poly.pdbx_seq_one_letter_code
_entity_poly.pdbx_strand_id
1 'polypeptide(L)'
;MAKTTKKKNKISVFDVVNLIAMILVGLIMLMPILNLAAKAFSSEGNVIAGKVLFWPLGFQTGTIKYVLTTPEFGTSFLVTVTVTITGTIGAMLLTVMAAYPLTKPHLIGRKFFLYIFVFIMLFSAGMVPNYILFRTLHLTNTIFALIFSGMFSSFNLFLIKNYFETLPEVIEEAARIDGASNMRIFFSVVLPMSTPVLATVTLYYAVAYWSNYFAGVMYITDANLKPLQQYMFDLVTQATSLQDSSGNFGDVNQAMNVSGENIRAATIVVSTIPILCVYPFLQKYFVKGITIGSVKG
;
A
#
# COMPACT_ATOMS: atom_id res chain seq x y z
N MET A 1 -3.23 -33.39 39.27
CA MET A 1 -3.48 -33.45 37.81
C MET A 1 -4.92 -33.05 37.52
N ALA A 2 -5.19 -31.80 37.20
CA ALA A 2 -6.53 -31.30 36.86
C ALA A 2 -6.70 -31.41 35.34
N LYS A 3 -7.62 -32.29 34.90
CA LYS A 3 -8.06 -32.41 33.51
C LYS A 3 -8.85 -31.13 33.11
N THR A 4 -8.25 -30.24 32.35
CA THR A 4 -8.97 -29.15 31.68
C THR A 4 -9.86 -29.77 30.61
N THR A 5 -11.15 -29.91 30.91
CA THR A 5 -12.19 -30.30 29.96
C THR A 5 -12.38 -29.15 28.97
N LYS A 6 -11.90 -29.32 27.73
CA LYS A 6 -12.20 -28.48 26.60
C LYS A 6 -13.73 -28.42 26.40
N LYS A 7 -14.39 -27.37 26.88
CA LYS A 7 -15.81 -27.10 26.63
C LYS A 7 -16.00 -27.01 25.11
N LYS A 8 -16.67 -27.99 24.50
CA LYS A 8 -17.14 -27.91 23.10
C LYS A 8 -18.11 -26.73 23.03
N ASN A 9 -17.69 -25.60 22.48
CA ASN A 9 -18.59 -24.50 22.19
C ASN A 9 -19.69 -25.02 21.26
N LYS A 10 -20.93 -25.02 21.71
CA LYS A 10 -22.10 -25.27 20.85
C LYS A 10 -22.16 -24.11 19.87
N ILE A 11 -22.11 -24.41 18.56
CA ILE A 11 -22.24 -23.42 17.50
C ILE A 11 -23.62 -22.76 17.71
N SER A 12 -23.60 -21.45 17.96
CA SER A 12 -24.82 -20.65 18.10
C SER A 12 -25.42 -20.39 16.72
N VAL A 13 -26.75 -20.20 16.66
CA VAL A 13 -27.42 -19.71 15.43
C VAL A 13 -26.79 -18.42 14.96
N PHE A 14 -26.39 -17.54 15.88
CA PHE A 14 -25.66 -16.31 15.58
C PHE A 14 -24.34 -16.60 14.83
N ASP A 15 -23.57 -17.58 15.26
CA ASP A 15 -22.28 -17.92 14.61
C ASP A 15 -22.49 -18.38 13.17
N VAL A 16 -23.54 -19.15 12.91
CA VAL A 16 -23.90 -19.63 11.57
C VAL A 16 -24.34 -18.45 10.67
N VAL A 17 -25.22 -17.60 11.17
CA VAL A 17 -25.71 -16.41 10.42
C VAL A 17 -24.55 -15.47 10.13
N ASN A 18 -23.70 -15.20 11.12
CA ASN A 18 -22.50 -14.36 10.94
C ASN A 18 -21.54 -14.96 9.91
N LEU A 19 -21.28 -16.27 9.97
CA LEU A 19 -20.43 -16.96 8.99
C LEU A 19 -20.99 -16.82 7.56
N ILE A 20 -22.30 -17.05 7.38
CA ILE A 20 -22.94 -16.90 6.06
C ILE A 20 -22.84 -15.46 5.57
N ALA A 21 -23.11 -14.47 6.43
CA ALA A 21 -23.00 -13.06 6.09
C ALA A 21 -21.56 -12.70 5.67
N MET A 22 -20.55 -13.17 6.39
CA MET A 22 -19.13 -12.92 6.07
C MET A 22 -18.72 -13.60 4.75
N ILE A 23 -19.20 -14.81 4.47
CA ILE A 23 -18.98 -15.48 3.18
C ILE A 23 -19.60 -14.69 2.03
N LEU A 24 -20.86 -14.25 2.18
CA LEU A 24 -21.53 -13.45 1.16
C LEU A 24 -20.80 -12.14 0.87
N VAL A 25 -20.41 -11.41 1.91
CA VAL A 25 -19.62 -10.19 1.76
C VAL A 25 -18.30 -10.48 1.04
N GLY A 26 -17.60 -11.54 1.42
CA GLY A 26 -16.35 -11.96 0.77
C GLY A 26 -16.54 -12.28 -0.72
N LEU A 27 -17.61 -13.01 -1.07
CA LEU A 27 -17.94 -13.33 -2.46
C LEU A 27 -18.25 -12.06 -3.27
N ILE A 28 -19.06 -11.14 -2.73
CA ILE A 28 -19.35 -9.86 -3.40
C ILE A 28 -18.09 -9.05 -3.65
N MET A 29 -17.15 -8.99 -2.69
CA MET A 29 -15.89 -8.28 -2.84
C MET A 29 -14.93 -8.93 -3.86
N LEU A 30 -15.03 -10.25 -4.04
CA LEU A 30 -14.21 -10.97 -5.02
C LEU A 30 -14.75 -10.87 -6.46
N MET A 31 -16.05 -10.65 -6.64
CA MET A 31 -16.68 -10.59 -7.96
C MET A 31 -15.98 -9.65 -8.95
N PRO A 32 -15.70 -8.37 -8.63
CA PRO A 32 -15.03 -7.47 -9.58
C PRO A 32 -13.60 -7.91 -9.92
N ILE A 33 -12.87 -8.49 -8.97
CA ILE A 33 -11.51 -8.98 -9.19
C ILE A 33 -11.52 -10.21 -10.12
N LEU A 34 -12.46 -11.14 -9.90
CA LEU A 34 -12.65 -12.30 -10.76
C LEU A 34 -13.07 -11.91 -12.18
N ASN A 35 -13.93 -10.90 -12.33
CA ASN A 35 -14.32 -10.37 -13.64
C ASN A 35 -13.11 -9.79 -14.39
N LEU A 36 -12.28 -8.97 -13.72
CA LEU A 36 -11.06 -8.43 -14.32
C LEU A 36 -10.08 -9.55 -14.71
N ALA A 37 -9.89 -10.54 -13.84
CA ALA A 37 -9.04 -11.69 -14.14
C ALA A 37 -9.60 -12.48 -15.34
N ALA A 38 -10.91 -12.75 -15.37
CA ALA A 38 -11.55 -13.42 -16.50
C ALA A 38 -11.37 -12.66 -17.81
N LYS A 39 -11.55 -11.33 -17.81
CA LYS A 39 -11.32 -10.46 -18.98
C LYS A 39 -9.86 -10.47 -19.44
N ALA A 40 -8.90 -10.43 -18.52
CA ALA A 40 -7.48 -10.43 -18.84
C ALA A 40 -7.03 -11.69 -19.61
N PHE A 41 -7.70 -12.81 -19.37
CA PHE A 41 -7.42 -14.09 -20.02
C PHE A 41 -8.41 -14.48 -21.13
N SER A 42 -9.36 -13.61 -21.49
CA SER A 42 -10.38 -13.89 -22.51
C SER A 42 -10.00 -13.33 -23.87
N SER A 43 -10.57 -13.95 -24.93
CA SER A 43 -10.45 -13.39 -26.28
C SER A 43 -11.16 -12.05 -26.39
N GLU A 44 -10.61 -11.16 -27.18
CA GLU A 44 -11.08 -9.80 -27.39
C GLU A 44 -12.56 -9.72 -27.79
N GLY A 45 -12.96 -10.53 -28.79
CA GLY A 45 -14.35 -10.52 -29.27
C GLY A 45 -15.35 -10.87 -28.17
N ASN A 46 -15.01 -11.74 -27.22
CA ASN A 46 -15.88 -12.08 -26.10
C ASN A 46 -15.93 -10.95 -25.05
N VAL A 47 -14.84 -10.22 -24.85
CA VAL A 47 -14.80 -9.08 -23.92
C VAL A 47 -15.59 -7.91 -24.49
N ILE A 48 -15.39 -7.55 -25.75
CA ILE A 48 -16.16 -6.47 -26.43
C ILE A 48 -17.65 -6.83 -26.49
N ALA A 49 -18.00 -8.10 -26.72
CA ALA A 49 -19.39 -8.54 -26.71
C ALA A 49 -20.03 -8.58 -25.30
N GLY A 50 -19.30 -8.24 -24.24
CA GLY A 50 -19.80 -8.21 -22.85
C GLY A 50 -20.15 -9.60 -22.30
N LYS A 51 -19.69 -10.69 -22.93
CA LYS A 51 -20.03 -12.07 -22.56
C LYS A 51 -19.23 -12.60 -21.37
N VAL A 52 -18.08 -11.95 -21.04
CA VAL A 52 -17.17 -12.40 -19.98
C VAL A 52 -17.64 -11.92 -18.63
N LEU A 53 -18.06 -12.85 -17.75
CA LEU A 53 -18.44 -12.55 -16.36
C LEU A 53 -17.34 -12.99 -15.37
N PHE A 54 -17.32 -14.28 -15.00
CA PHE A 54 -16.39 -14.82 -13.99
C PHE A 54 -15.41 -15.85 -14.52
N TRP A 55 -15.62 -16.35 -15.76
CA TRP A 55 -14.78 -17.33 -16.40
C TRP A 55 -14.24 -16.79 -17.72
N PRO A 56 -12.96 -17.08 -18.07
CA PRO A 56 -12.40 -16.68 -19.34
C PRO A 56 -13.09 -17.42 -20.50
N LEU A 57 -13.51 -16.67 -21.52
CA LEU A 57 -14.09 -17.19 -22.75
C LEU A 57 -13.09 -17.00 -23.91
N GLY A 58 -12.70 -18.13 -24.56
CA GLY A 58 -11.62 -18.10 -25.53
C GLY A 58 -10.28 -17.78 -24.89
N PHE A 59 -9.83 -18.65 -23.97
CA PHE A 59 -8.63 -18.46 -23.17
C PHE A 59 -7.40 -18.06 -24.01
N GLN A 60 -6.79 -16.95 -23.65
CA GLN A 60 -5.55 -16.45 -24.28
C GLN A 60 -4.66 -15.73 -23.27
N THR A 61 -3.36 -15.77 -23.49
CA THR A 61 -2.34 -15.08 -22.67
C THR A 61 -1.65 -13.96 -23.44
N GLY A 62 -2.05 -13.72 -24.68
CA GLY A 62 -1.43 -12.74 -25.58
C GLY A 62 -1.41 -11.33 -24.98
N THR A 63 -2.53 -10.89 -24.39
CA THR A 63 -2.65 -9.57 -23.77
C THR A 63 -1.72 -9.40 -22.56
N ILE A 64 -1.63 -10.42 -21.72
CA ILE A 64 -0.71 -10.39 -20.56
C ILE A 64 0.73 -10.34 -21.02
N LYS A 65 1.08 -11.17 -22.03
CA LYS A 65 2.42 -11.15 -22.62
C LYS A 65 2.73 -9.78 -23.22
N TYR A 66 1.80 -9.18 -23.94
CA TYR A 66 1.93 -7.83 -24.50
C TYR A 66 2.24 -6.81 -23.39
N VAL A 67 1.43 -6.76 -22.32
CA VAL A 67 1.65 -5.85 -21.19
C VAL A 67 3.04 -6.05 -20.57
N LEU A 68 3.45 -7.28 -20.31
CA LEU A 68 4.74 -7.58 -19.68
C LEU A 68 5.95 -7.27 -20.59
N THR A 69 5.78 -7.32 -21.91
CA THR A 69 6.86 -7.06 -22.87
C THR A 69 6.91 -5.60 -23.32
N THR A 70 5.93 -4.78 -22.95
CA THR A 70 5.90 -3.34 -23.26
C THR A 70 7.00 -2.63 -22.46
N PRO A 71 7.95 -1.90 -23.09
CA PRO A 71 9.06 -1.24 -22.39
C PRO A 71 8.61 -0.26 -21.32
N GLU A 72 7.51 0.47 -21.56
CA GLU A 72 6.92 1.46 -20.66
C GLU A 72 6.39 0.79 -19.38
N PHE A 73 5.86 -0.42 -19.46
CA PHE A 73 5.47 -1.20 -18.28
C PHE A 73 6.68 -1.55 -17.43
N GLY A 74 7.75 -2.06 -18.05
CA GLY A 74 8.98 -2.42 -17.36
C GLY A 74 9.62 -1.26 -16.62
N THR A 75 9.73 -0.10 -17.28
CA THR A 75 10.29 1.12 -16.67
C THR A 75 9.41 1.62 -15.52
N SER A 76 8.10 1.72 -15.70
CA SER A 76 7.14 2.14 -14.68
C SER A 76 7.10 1.20 -13.48
N PHE A 77 7.24 -0.10 -13.71
CA PHE A 77 7.36 -1.11 -12.65
C PHE A 77 8.63 -0.90 -11.83
N LEU A 78 9.79 -0.73 -12.47
CA LEU A 78 11.06 -0.48 -11.80
C LEU A 78 11.05 0.83 -11.00
N VAL A 79 10.47 1.90 -11.55
CA VAL A 79 10.29 3.17 -10.84
C VAL A 79 9.45 2.95 -9.57
N THR A 80 8.32 2.24 -9.68
CA THR A 80 7.46 1.98 -8.52
C THR A 80 8.15 1.13 -7.47
N VAL A 81 8.86 0.07 -7.86
CA VAL A 81 9.63 -0.77 -6.92
C VAL A 81 10.70 0.06 -6.20
N THR A 82 11.46 0.86 -6.95
CA THR A 82 12.52 1.72 -6.40
C THR A 82 11.95 2.74 -5.42
N VAL A 83 10.88 3.46 -5.80
CA VAL A 83 10.20 4.43 -4.93
C VAL A 83 9.61 3.77 -3.69
N THR A 84 8.99 2.60 -3.84
CA THR A 84 8.40 1.87 -2.73
C THR A 84 9.47 1.44 -1.73
N ILE A 85 10.56 0.86 -2.18
CA ILE A 85 11.64 0.40 -1.29
C ILE A 85 12.34 1.59 -0.62
N THR A 86 12.84 2.54 -1.40
CA THR A 86 13.61 3.68 -0.87
C THR A 86 12.75 4.61 -0.04
N GLY A 87 11.52 4.88 -0.47
CA GLY A 87 10.55 5.70 0.25
C GLY A 87 10.13 5.05 1.58
N THR A 88 9.83 3.75 1.58
CA THR A 88 9.47 3.02 2.80
C THR A 88 10.61 3.02 3.81
N ILE A 89 11.84 2.74 3.38
CA ILE A 89 13.02 2.77 4.26
C ILE A 89 13.21 4.17 4.85
N GLY A 90 13.20 5.21 4.01
CA GLY A 90 13.37 6.59 4.44
C GLY A 90 12.26 7.03 5.40
N ALA A 91 10.99 6.74 5.06
CA ALA A 91 9.84 7.07 5.90
C ALA A 91 9.89 6.35 7.25
N MET A 92 10.25 5.07 7.27
CA MET A 92 10.40 4.30 8.51
C MET A 92 11.50 4.87 9.39
N LEU A 93 12.67 5.16 8.83
CA LEU A 93 13.79 5.75 9.58
C LEU A 93 13.36 7.07 10.23
N LEU A 94 12.78 7.99 9.47
CA LEU A 94 12.32 9.28 9.99
C LEU A 94 11.25 9.11 11.06
N THR A 95 10.25 8.27 10.82
CA THR A 95 9.13 8.07 11.73
C THR A 95 9.58 7.45 13.05
N VAL A 96 10.44 6.42 13.00
CA VAL A 96 10.92 5.71 14.18
C VAL A 96 11.86 6.62 15.00
N MET A 97 12.75 7.36 14.33
CA MET A 97 13.67 8.31 14.98
C MET A 97 12.90 9.49 15.62
N ALA A 98 11.79 9.92 15.04
CA ALA A 98 10.95 10.96 15.62
C ALA A 98 10.06 10.42 16.75
N ALA A 99 9.56 9.19 16.65
CA ALA A 99 8.66 8.60 17.63
C ALA A 99 9.34 8.32 18.98
N TYR A 100 10.58 7.81 18.98
CA TYR A 100 11.27 7.39 20.22
C TYR A 100 11.50 8.54 21.23
N PRO A 101 12.08 9.69 20.85
CA PRO A 101 12.23 10.81 21.77
C PRO A 101 10.91 11.31 22.35
N LEU A 102 9.83 11.26 21.58
CA LEU A 102 8.50 11.71 22.00
C LEU A 102 7.86 10.81 23.08
N THR A 103 8.40 9.62 23.33
CA THR A 103 7.97 8.79 24.46
C THR A 103 8.55 9.25 25.78
N LYS A 104 9.69 10.00 25.75
CA LYS A 104 10.42 10.37 26.98
C LYS A 104 9.78 11.57 27.66
N PRO A 105 9.37 11.45 28.95
CA PRO A 105 8.75 12.54 29.70
C PRO A 105 9.65 13.78 29.84
N HIS A 106 10.96 13.54 29.89
CA HIS A 106 11.98 14.59 30.10
C HIS A 106 12.37 15.34 28.80
N LEU A 107 11.80 15.01 27.64
CA LEU A 107 12.09 15.73 26.40
C LEU A 107 11.60 17.18 26.49
N ILE A 108 12.52 18.12 26.39
CA ILE A 108 12.21 19.55 26.39
C ILE A 108 11.31 19.87 25.17
N GLY A 109 10.17 20.50 25.39
CA GLY A 109 9.24 20.84 24.31
C GLY A 109 8.38 19.67 23.82
N ARG A 110 8.35 18.49 24.51
CA ARG A 110 7.57 17.30 24.10
C ARG A 110 6.13 17.65 23.73
N LYS A 111 5.44 18.43 24.58
CA LYS A 111 4.03 18.82 24.32
C LYS A 111 3.90 19.67 23.05
N PHE A 112 4.82 20.58 22.81
CA PHE A 112 4.82 21.43 21.62
C PHE A 112 4.97 20.58 20.33
N PHE A 113 5.92 19.66 20.30
CA PHE A 113 6.06 18.75 19.14
C PHE A 113 4.84 17.87 18.94
N LEU A 114 4.26 17.32 20.01
CA LEU A 114 3.04 16.53 19.89
C LEU A 114 1.89 17.34 19.31
N TYR A 115 1.70 18.60 19.73
CA TYR A 115 0.67 19.48 19.17
C TYR A 115 0.93 19.80 17.68
N ILE A 116 2.18 20.02 17.27
CA ILE A 116 2.54 20.22 15.86
C ILE A 116 2.15 18.98 15.05
N PHE A 117 2.50 17.78 15.49
CA PHE A 117 2.15 16.56 14.74
C PHE A 117 0.65 16.30 14.70
N VAL A 118 -0.10 16.61 15.75
CA VAL A 118 -1.57 16.58 15.74
C VAL A 118 -2.12 17.62 14.77
N PHE A 119 -1.56 18.83 14.77
CA PHE A 119 -1.97 19.87 13.83
C PHE A 119 -1.75 19.43 12.38
N ILE A 120 -0.57 18.91 12.05
CA ILE A 120 -0.26 18.40 10.69
C ILE A 120 -1.19 17.24 10.31
N MET A 121 -1.61 16.41 11.27
CA MET A 121 -2.54 15.31 11.03
C MET A 121 -3.95 15.80 10.67
N LEU A 122 -4.39 16.92 11.26
CA LEU A 122 -5.74 17.46 11.07
C LEU A 122 -5.83 18.48 9.93
N PHE A 123 -4.74 19.19 9.64
CA PHE A 123 -4.69 20.27 8.66
C PHE A 123 -3.74 19.91 7.52
N SER A 124 -4.28 19.85 6.31
CA SER A 124 -3.50 19.68 5.08
C SER A 124 -3.37 21.02 4.38
N ALA A 125 -2.17 21.33 3.90
CA ALA A 125 -1.95 22.53 3.08
C ALA A 125 -2.70 22.50 1.74
N GLY A 126 -3.16 21.32 1.32
CA GLY A 126 -3.83 21.12 0.04
C GLY A 126 -2.85 20.89 -1.12
N MET A 127 -3.43 20.65 -2.29
CA MET A 127 -2.68 20.26 -3.50
C MET A 127 -1.79 21.40 -4.05
N VAL A 128 -2.35 22.59 -4.18
CA VAL A 128 -1.67 23.72 -4.84
C VAL A 128 -0.44 24.21 -4.07
N PRO A 129 -0.50 24.47 -2.75
CA PRO A 129 0.69 24.83 -1.97
C PRO A 129 1.78 23.75 -2.01
N ASN A 130 1.41 22.47 -1.94
CA ASN A 130 2.38 21.38 -2.04
C ASN A 130 3.05 21.35 -3.41
N TYR A 131 2.30 21.55 -4.51
CA TYR A 131 2.88 21.63 -5.85
C TYR A 131 3.86 22.79 -5.98
N ILE A 132 3.49 23.98 -5.49
CA ILE A 132 4.36 25.17 -5.53
C ILE A 132 5.64 24.90 -4.76
N LEU A 133 5.55 24.29 -3.57
CA LEU A 133 6.72 23.94 -2.75
C LEU A 133 7.67 23.00 -3.52
N PHE A 134 7.15 21.91 -4.08
CA PHE A 134 7.98 20.94 -4.83
C PHE A 134 8.59 21.58 -6.08
N ARG A 135 7.86 22.46 -6.75
CA ARG A 135 8.38 23.22 -7.90
C ARG A 135 9.48 24.19 -7.50
N THR A 136 9.31 24.93 -6.41
CA THR A 136 10.32 25.89 -5.90
C THR A 136 11.60 25.18 -5.45
N LEU A 137 11.46 23.96 -4.90
CA LEU A 137 12.59 23.12 -4.52
C LEU A 137 13.24 22.37 -5.70
N HIS A 138 12.77 22.61 -6.94
CA HIS A 138 13.23 21.90 -8.16
C HIS A 138 13.12 20.37 -8.07
N LEU A 139 12.15 19.86 -7.30
CA LEU A 139 11.90 18.42 -7.14
C LEU A 139 10.95 17.86 -8.20
N THR A 140 10.14 18.71 -8.88
CA THR A 140 9.24 18.24 -9.93
C THR A 140 10.00 17.55 -11.06
N ASN A 141 9.37 16.52 -11.61
CA ASN A 141 9.96 15.67 -12.64
C ASN A 141 11.23 14.93 -12.21
N THR A 142 11.29 14.55 -10.95
CA THR A 142 12.37 13.71 -10.38
C THR A 142 11.78 12.57 -9.54
N ILE A 143 12.54 11.51 -9.37
CA ILE A 143 12.17 10.39 -8.50
C ILE A 143 12.00 10.84 -7.03
N PHE A 144 12.73 11.88 -6.63
CA PHE A 144 12.65 12.46 -5.29
C PHE A 144 11.29 13.06 -4.98
N ALA A 145 10.57 13.59 -5.99
CA ALA A 145 9.21 14.06 -5.79
C ALA A 145 8.29 12.92 -5.32
N LEU A 146 8.42 11.75 -5.92
CA LEU A 146 7.65 10.56 -5.55
C LEU A 146 8.02 10.05 -4.14
N ILE A 147 9.30 10.10 -3.78
CA ILE A 147 9.79 9.66 -2.47
C ILE A 147 9.34 10.64 -1.38
N PHE A 148 9.61 11.93 -1.54
CA PHE A 148 9.35 12.92 -0.49
C PHE A 148 7.87 13.21 -0.27
N SER A 149 7.01 13.01 -1.29
CA SER A 149 5.55 13.22 -1.15
C SER A 149 4.90 12.30 -0.10
N GLY A 150 5.49 11.15 0.17
CA GLY A 150 4.98 10.17 1.14
C GLY A 150 5.89 9.95 2.36
N MET A 151 6.97 10.77 2.55
CA MET A 151 8.06 10.47 3.46
C MET A 151 7.69 10.55 4.95
N PHE A 152 6.61 11.23 5.30
CA PHE A 152 6.20 11.37 6.68
C PHE A 152 4.68 11.27 6.84
N SER A 153 4.26 10.53 7.87
CA SER A 153 2.87 10.41 8.30
C SER A 153 2.77 10.57 9.81
N SER A 154 2.05 11.61 10.26
CA SER A 154 1.79 11.83 11.69
C SER A 154 1.00 10.66 12.30
N PHE A 155 0.09 10.03 11.54
CA PHE A 155 -0.65 8.85 11.98
C PHE A 155 0.30 7.69 12.31
N ASN A 156 1.23 7.39 11.39
CA ASN A 156 2.22 6.33 11.58
C ASN A 156 3.18 6.63 12.75
N LEU A 157 3.55 7.91 12.92
CA LEU A 157 4.35 8.37 14.06
C LEU A 157 3.64 8.08 15.39
N PHE A 158 2.37 8.47 15.52
CA PHE A 158 1.61 8.20 16.75
C PHE A 158 1.40 6.71 16.99
N LEU A 159 1.22 5.92 15.95
CA LEU A 159 1.08 4.47 16.08
C LEU A 159 2.33 3.84 16.68
N ILE A 160 3.52 4.19 16.16
CA ILE A 160 4.80 3.70 16.70
C ILE A 160 5.05 4.27 18.11
N LYS A 161 4.85 5.57 18.31
CA LYS A 161 5.05 6.23 19.61
C LYS A 161 4.17 5.59 20.69
N ASN A 162 2.88 5.40 20.44
CA ASN A 162 1.97 4.79 21.39
C ASN A 162 2.35 3.34 21.71
N TYR A 163 2.83 2.59 20.73
CA TYR A 163 3.34 1.23 20.97
C TYR A 163 4.60 1.26 21.85
N PHE A 164 5.55 2.14 21.59
CA PHE A 164 6.74 2.29 22.43
C PHE A 164 6.39 2.61 23.90
N GLU A 165 5.34 3.39 24.14
CA GLU A 165 4.84 3.68 25.49
C GLU A 165 4.20 2.47 26.19
N THR A 166 3.86 1.39 25.48
CA THR A 166 3.38 0.15 26.09
C THR A 166 4.50 -0.76 26.55
N LEU A 167 5.75 -0.50 26.16
CA LEU A 167 6.88 -1.30 26.59
C LEU A 167 7.16 -1.08 28.08
N PRO A 168 7.55 -2.15 28.83
CA PRO A 168 7.87 -2.00 30.23
C PRO A 168 9.11 -1.12 30.45
N GLU A 169 8.99 -0.03 31.19
CA GLU A 169 10.09 0.90 31.49
C GLU A 169 11.26 0.21 32.21
N VAL A 170 10.96 -0.79 33.03
CA VAL A 170 11.97 -1.58 33.78
C VAL A 170 13.08 -2.14 32.86
N ILE A 171 12.76 -2.48 31.61
CA ILE A 171 13.75 -3.03 30.67
C ILE A 171 14.73 -1.93 30.21
N GLU A 172 14.24 -0.73 29.98
CA GLU A 172 15.12 0.41 29.63
C GLU A 172 15.95 0.85 30.82
N GLU A 173 15.37 0.82 32.04
CA GLU A 173 16.08 1.16 33.28
C GLU A 173 17.21 0.15 33.59
N ALA A 174 16.94 -1.15 33.44
CA ALA A 174 17.95 -2.18 33.61
C ALA A 174 19.13 -1.97 32.63
N ALA A 175 18.83 -1.70 31.36
CA ALA A 175 19.86 -1.43 30.37
C ALA A 175 20.69 -0.16 30.68
N ARG A 176 20.09 0.86 31.32
CA ARG A 176 20.81 2.06 31.79
C ARG A 176 21.74 1.74 32.96
N ILE A 177 21.28 0.92 33.89
CA ILE A 177 22.13 0.45 35.03
C ILE A 177 23.34 -0.30 34.50
N ASP A 178 23.15 -1.09 33.40
CA ASP A 178 24.25 -1.77 32.70
C ASP A 178 25.15 -0.83 31.88
N GLY A 179 24.94 0.49 31.94
CA GLY A 179 25.75 1.49 31.25
C GLY A 179 25.45 1.68 29.77
N ALA A 180 24.30 1.19 29.27
CA ALA A 180 23.93 1.37 27.88
C ALA A 180 23.54 2.83 27.59
N SER A 181 24.07 3.41 26.51
CA SER A 181 23.66 4.72 26.01
C SER A 181 22.23 4.68 25.45
N ASN A 182 21.56 5.83 25.37
CA ASN A 182 20.20 5.93 24.82
C ASN A 182 20.09 5.35 23.40
N MET A 183 21.12 5.53 22.56
CA MET A 183 21.16 4.94 21.22
C MET A 183 21.28 3.42 21.26
N ARG A 184 22.09 2.89 22.18
CA ARG A 184 22.20 1.43 22.36
C ARG A 184 20.89 0.83 22.85
N ILE A 185 20.21 1.46 23.81
CA ILE A 185 18.90 1.06 24.29
C ILE A 185 17.89 1.07 23.13
N PHE A 186 17.86 2.13 22.34
CA PHE A 186 16.98 2.26 21.20
C PHE A 186 17.16 1.13 20.18
N PHE A 187 18.38 0.90 19.68
CA PHE A 187 18.64 -0.09 18.64
C PHE A 187 18.61 -1.54 19.13
N SER A 188 19.08 -1.79 20.37
CA SER A 188 19.26 -3.16 20.88
C SER A 188 18.09 -3.66 21.74
N VAL A 189 17.25 -2.76 22.26
CA VAL A 189 16.13 -3.11 23.14
C VAL A 189 14.79 -2.72 22.53
N VAL A 190 14.57 -1.41 22.29
CA VAL A 190 13.27 -0.89 21.90
C VAL A 190 12.86 -1.37 20.51
N LEU A 191 13.73 -1.25 19.50
CA LEU A 191 13.42 -1.67 18.13
C LEU A 191 13.13 -3.17 18.01
N PRO A 192 13.93 -4.09 18.56
CA PRO A 192 13.63 -5.51 18.50
C PRO A 192 12.31 -5.89 19.18
N MET A 193 12.00 -5.28 20.33
CA MET A 193 10.74 -5.50 21.03
C MET A 193 9.53 -4.96 20.28
N SER A 194 9.74 -3.98 19.42
CA SER A 194 8.69 -3.29 18.65
C SER A 194 8.47 -3.86 17.25
N THR A 195 9.10 -4.99 16.92
CA THR A 195 8.97 -5.63 15.59
C THR A 195 7.52 -5.73 15.08
N PRO A 196 6.49 -6.05 15.89
CA PRO A 196 5.12 -6.14 15.39
C PRO A 196 4.56 -4.81 14.85
N VAL A 197 4.74 -3.72 15.57
CA VAL A 197 4.28 -2.40 15.11
C VAL A 197 5.13 -1.88 13.95
N LEU A 198 6.45 -2.11 13.99
CA LEU A 198 7.34 -1.72 12.90
C LEU A 198 6.96 -2.43 11.60
N ALA A 199 6.68 -3.73 11.62
CA ALA A 199 6.20 -4.47 10.47
C ALA A 199 4.87 -3.93 9.94
N THR A 200 3.94 -3.57 10.83
CA THR A 200 2.65 -2.99 10.46
C THR A 200 2.81 -1.64 9.77
N VAL A 201 3.62 -0.74 10.34
CA VAL A 201 3.85 0.59 9.78
C VAL A 201 4.68 0.52 8.49
N THR A 202 5.63 -0.40 8.40
CA THR A 202 6.36 -0.69 7.14
C THR A 202 5.38 -1.05 6.03
N LEU A 203 4.40 -1.91 6.32
CA LEU A 203 3.36 -2.23 5.35
C LEU A 203 2.54 -1.01 4.94
N TYR A 204 2.12 -0.17 5.90
CA TYR A 204 1.34 1.03 5.58
C TYR A 204 2.10 1.95 4.63
N TYR A 205 3.39 2.19 4.87
CA TYR A 205 4.22 2.97 3.95
C TYR A 205 4.41 2.27 2.61
N ALA A 206 4.72 0.98 2.59
CA ALA A 206 4.93 0.24 1.36
C ALA A 206 3.69 0.24 0.46
N VAL A 207 2.51 0.00 1.03
CA VAL A 207 1.24 0.05 0.28
C VAL A 207 0.91 1.47 -0.18
N ALA A 208 1.17 2.48 0.66
CA ALA A 208 0.95 3.88 0.29
C ALA A 208 1.83 4.29 -0.90
N TYR A 209 3.11 3.96 -0.91
CA TYR A 209 4.01 4.23 -2.03
C TYR A 209 3.64 3.44 -3.28
N TRP A 210 3.34 2.15 -3.13
CA TRP A 210 2.93 1.31 -4.27
C TRP A 210 1.67 1.84 -4.97
N SER A 211 0.70 2.31 -4.19
CA SER A 211 -0.61 2.78 -4.67
C SER A 211 -0.63 4.26 -5.02
N ASN A 212 0.50 4.97 -4.91
CA ASN A 212 0.56 6.42 -5.06
C ASN A 212 0.55 6.86 -6.53
N TYR A 213 -0.63 6.86 -7.13
CA TYR A 213 -0.85 7.37 -8.47
C TYR A 213 -0.84 8.91 -8.50
N PHE A 214 -1.38 9.54 -7.44
CA PHE A 214 -1.60 10.98 -7.40
C PHE A 214 -0.31 11.79 -7.46
N ALA A 215 0.74 11.37 -6.73
CA ALA A 215 2.05 12.02 -6.81
C ALA A 215 2.67 11.89 -8.21
N GLY A 216 2.45 10.77 -8.90
CA GLY A 216 2.87 10.60 -10.29
C GLY A 216 2.24 11.66 -11.20
N VAL A 217 0.91 11.73 -11.23
CA VAL A 217 0.17 12.68 -12.07
C VAL A 217 0.52 14.14 -11.74
N MET A 218 0.75 14.44 -10.46
CA MET A 218 0.99 15.82 -9.99
C MET A 218 2.42 16.31 -10.27
N TYR A 219 3.41 15.42 -10.13
CA TYR A 219 4.82 15.85 -10.14
C TYR A 219 5.63 15.35 -11.33
N ILE A 220 5.17 14.30 -12.05
CA ILE A 220 5.95 13.62 -13.09
C ILE A 220 5.35 13.85 -14.48
N THR A 221 6.18 14.39 -15.37
CA THR A 221 5.85 14.57 -16.80
C THR A 221 6.70 13.68 -17.71
N ASP A 222 7.91 13.28 -17.27
CA ASP A 222 8.80 12.40 -18.02
C ASP A 222 8.24 10.97 -18.05
N ALA A 223 8.11 10.42 -19.24
CA ALA A 223 7.59 9.07 -19.45
C ALA A 223 8.43 7.99 -18.73
N ASN A 224 9.74 8.19 -18.61
CA ASN A 224 10.66 7.25 -17.98
C ASN A 224 10.60 7.25 -16.44
N LEU A 225 9.97 8.26 -15.84
CA LEU A 225 9.82 8.39 -14.39
C LEU A 225 8.39 8.13 -13.90
N LYS A 226 7.47 7.80 -14.80
CA LYS A 226 6.08 7.51 -14.44
C LYS A 226 6.00 6.26 -13.57
N PRO A 227 5.38 6.33 -12.38
CA PRO A 227 5.08 5.15 -11.59
C PRO A 227 4.00 4.30 -12.25
N LEU A 228 3.96 3.01 -11.91
CA LEU A 228 3.06 2.03 -12.50
C LEU A 228 1.58 2.44 -12.41
N GLN A 229 1.16 3.03 -11.30
CA GLN A 229 -0.22 3.46 -11.10
C GLN A 229 -0.61 4.61 -12.04
N GLN A 230 0.31 5.54 -12.33
CA GLN A 230 0.11 6.60 -13.32
C GLN A 230 0.06 6.00 -14.72
N TYR A 231 0.99 5.10 -15.06
CA TYR A 231 1.00 4.41 -16.35
C TYR A 231 -0.34 3.67 -16.61
N MET A 232 -0.85 2.95 -15.60
CA MET A 232 -2.14 2.28 -15.68
C MET A 232 -3.29 3.27 -15.90
N PHE A 233 -3.28 4.40 -15.20
CA PHE A 233 -4.30 5.42 -15.37
C PHE A 233 -4.27 6.03 -16.77
N ASP A 234 -3.08 6.32 -17.30
CA ASP A 234 -2.89 6.82 -18.67
C ASP A 234 -3.44 5.83 -19.70
N LEU A 235 -3.14 4.53 -19.56
CA LEU A 235 -3.68 3.49 -20.43
C LEU A 235 -5.21 3.42 -20.40
N VAL A 236 -5.80 3.49 -19.21
CA VAL A 236 -7.26 3.49 -19.04
C VAL A 236 -7.88 4.71 -19.72
N THR A 237 -7.30 5.88 -19.52
CA THR A 237 -7.82 7.13 -20.08
C THR A 237 -7.69 7.17 -21.61
N GLN A 238 -6.57 6.70 -22.15
CA GLN A 238 -6.37 6.58 -23.59
C GLN A 238 -7.35 5.59 -24.22
N ALA A 239 -7.54 4.42 -23.62
CA ALA A 239 -8.50 3.44 -24.11
C ALA A 239 -9.95 3.99 -24.15
N THR A 240 -10.33 4.79 -23.16
CA THR A 240 -11.67 5.42 -23.12
C THR A 240 -11.81 6.51 -24.19
N SER A 241 -10.80 7.35 -24.38
CA SER A 241 -10.84 8.44 -25.39
C SER A 241 -10.87 7.90 -26.83
N LEU A 242 -10.24 6.76 -27.10
CA LEU A 242 -10.30 6.10 -28.41
C LEU A 242 -11.68 5.48 -28.67
N GLN A 243 -12.37 5.01 -27.63
CA GLN A 243 -13.71 4.44 -27.74
C GLN A 243 -14.76 5.54 -28.05
N ASP A 244 -14.60 6.73 -27.47
CA ASP A 244 -15.46 7.89 -27.77
C ASP A 244 -15.18 8.52 -29.16
N SER A 245 -13.97 8.35 -29.67
CA SER A 245 -13.54 8.90 -30.96
C SER A 245 -13.76 7.96 -32.15
N SER A 246 -14.36 6.78 -31.95
CA SER A 246 -14.45 5.69 -32.93
C SER A 246 -15.31 5.93 -34.18
N GLY A 247 -15.34 7.20 -34.68
CA GLY A 247 -15.84 7.51 -36.00
C GLY A 247 -14.87 7.24 -37.16
N ASN A 248 -13.52 7.18 -36.95
CA ASN A 248 -12.59 7.22 -38.11
C ASN A 248 -11.19 6.58 -37.95
N PHE A 249 -10.94 5.71 -36.98
CA PHE A 249 -9.60 5.10 -36.83
C PHE A 249 -9.63 3.57 -36.96
N GLY A 250 -10.06 3.08 -38.14
CA GLY A 250 -10.08 1.65 -38.46
C GLY A 250 -8.70 1.00 -38.61
N ASP A 251 -7.63 1.77 -38.84
CA ASP A 251 -6.35 1.19 -39.24
C ASP A 251 -5.34 0.96 -38.10
N VAL A 252 -5.45 1.67 -36.97
CA VAL A 252 -4.49 1.50 -35.85
C VAL A 252 -4.88 0.35 -34.94
N ASN A 253 -6.18 0.06 -34.79
CA ASN A 253 -6.67 -1.05 -33.97
C ASN A 253 -6.52 -2.43 -34.64
N GLN A 254 -6.40 -2.48 -35.98
CA GLN A 254 -6.18 -3.75 -36.69
C GLN A 254 -4.76 -4.30 -36.51
N ALA A 255 -3.77 -3.46 -36.22
CA ALA A 255 -2.39 -3.91 -36.02
C ALA A 255 -2.17 -4.60 -34.66
N MET A 256 -3.05 -4.40 -33.67
CA MET A 256 -2.85 -4.90 -32.32
C MET A 256 -3.80 -5.99 -31.86
N ASN A 257 -4.89 -6.32 -32.53
CA ASN A 257 -5.85 -7.37 -32.14
C ASN A 257 -6.18 -7.46 -30.63
N VAL A 258 -6.11 -6.33 -29.89
CA VAL A 258 -6.29 -6.31 -28.43
C VAL A 258 -7.13 -5.10 -28.05
N SER A 259 -8.31 -5.31 -27.48
CA SER A 259 -9.17 -4.21 -27.06
C SER A 259 -8.58 -3.46 -25.87
N GLY A 260 -8.86 -2.15 -25.78
CA GLY A 260 -8.44 -1.34 -24.63
C GLY A 260 -8.91 -1.94 -23.31
N GLU A 261 -10.06 -2.61 -23.27
CA GLU A 261 -10.61 -3.24 -22.06
C GLU A 261 -9.82 -4.47 -21.64
N ASN A 262 -9.31 -5.29 -22.60
CA ASN A 262 -8.43 -6.43 -22.30
C ASN A 262 -7.08 -5.94 -21.75
N ILE A 263 -6.48 -4.91 -22.39
CA ILE A 263 -5.21 -4.31 -21.90
C ILE A 263 -5.38 -3.78 -20.51
N ARG A 264 -6.45 -3.02 -20.26
CA ARG A 264 -6.80 -2.49 -18.94
C ARG A 264 -6.89 -3.62 -17.90
N ALA A 265 -7.66 -4.66 -18.19
CA ALA A 265 -7.84 -5.80 -17.29
C ALA A 265 -6.52 -6.53 -17.02
N ALA A 266 -5.73 -6.80 -18.05
CA ALA A 266 -4.42 -7.45 -17.93
C ALA A 266 -3.44 -6.60 -17.11
N THR A 267 -3.38 -5.29 -17.36
CA THR A 267 -2.49 -4.38 -16.61
C THR A 267 -2.86 -4.32 -15.13
N ILE A 268 -4.15 -4.24 -14.78
CA ILE A 268 -4.61 -4.26 -13.38
C ILE A 268 -4.24 -5.60 -12.72
N VAL A 269 -4.48 -6.73 -13.39
CA VAL A 269 -4.14 -8.05 -12.85
C VAL A 269 -2.64 -8.16 -12.59
N VAL A 270 -1.81 -7.83 -13.58
CA VAL A 270 -0.35 -7.94 -13.47
C VAL A 270 0.21 -7.03 -12.38
N SER A 271 -0.28 -5.80 -12.27
CA SER A 271 0.18 -4.85 -11.24
C SER A 271 -0.28 -5.18 -9.81
N THR A 272 -1.34 -5.99 -9.68
CA THR A 272 -1.84 -6.46 -8.38
C THR A 272 -1.02 -7.64 -7.84
N ILE A 273 -0.39 -8.45 -8.71
CA ILE A 273 0.37 -9.63 -8.30
C ILE A 273 1.45 -9.33 -7.25
N PRO A 274 2.32 -8.30 -7.39
CA PRO A 274 3.37 -8.04 -6.41
C PRO A 274 2.83 -7.76 -5.00
N ILE A 275 1.73 -7.00 -4.89
CA ILE A 275 1.08 -6.75 -3.58
C ILE A 275 0.53 -8.05 -3.00
N LEU A 276 -0.13 -8.87 -3.81
CA LEU A 276 -0.66 -10.17 -3.37
C LEU A 276 0.46 -11.10 -2.90
N CYS A 277 1.62 -11.08 -3.54
CA CYS A 277 2.78 -11.89 -3.13
C CYS A 277 3.37 -11.43 -1.79
N VAL A 278 3.36 -10.12 -1.51
CA VAL A 278 3.91 -9.56 -0.26
C VAL A 278 2.95 -9.73 0.92
N TYR A 279 1.64 -9.69 0.66
CA TYR A 279 0.60 -9.74 1.70
C TYR A 279 0.71 -10.93 2.69
N PRO A 280 0.92 -12.20 2.28
CA PRO A 280 1.01 -13.32 3.21
C PRO A 280 2.19 -13.21 4.18
N PHE A 281 3.30 -12.60 3.76
CA PHE A 281 4.45 -12.39 4.64
C PHE A 281 4.16 -11.38 5.74
N LEU A 282 3.31 -10.42 5.47
CA LEU A 282 2.95 -9.35 6.39
C LEU A 282 1.76 -9.72 7.27
N GLN A 283 0.84 -10.54 6.79
CA GLN A 283 -0.35 -10.99 7.51
C GLN A 283 -0.01 -11.65 8.86
N LYS A 284 1.08 -12.43 8.92
CA LYS A 284 1.53 -13.08 10.16
C LYS A 284 1.86 -12.10 11.30
N TYR A 285 2.27 -10.86 10.96
CA TYR A 285 2.57 -9.82 11.94
C TYR A 285 1.31 -9.06 12.36
N PHE A 286 0.35 -8.89 11.45
CA PHE A 286 -0.94 -8.27 11.71
C PHE A 286 -1.75 -9.02 12.78
N VAL A 287 -1.88 -10.33 12.62
CA VAL A 287 -2.66 -11.18 13.55
C VAL A 287 -2.09 -11.10 14.97
N LYS A 288 -0.78 -10.95 15.13
CA LYS A 288 -0.13 -10.82 16.45
C LYS A 288 -0.27 -9.40 17.03
N GLY A 289 -0.32 -8.35 16.20
CA GLY A 289 -0.42 -6.96 16.66
C GLY A 289 -1.80 -6.55 17.15
N ILE A 290 -2.86 -7.02 16.50
CA ILE A 290 -4.25 -6.69 16.85
C ILE A 290 -4.66 -7.32 18.18
N THR A 291 -4.15 -8.53 18.51
CA THR A 291 -4.48 -9.22 19.75
C THR A 291 -3.86 -8.56 20.99
N ILE A 292 -2.78 -7.82 20.87
CA ILE A 292 -2.13 -7.13 22.00
C ILE A 292 -2.93 -5.86 22.40
N GLY A 293 -3.64 -5.24 21.47
CA GLY A 293 -4.51 -4.07 21.74
C GLY A 293 -5.88 -4.42 22.33
N SER A 294 -6.35 -5.65 22.17
CA SER A 294 -7.69 -6.10 22.58
C SER A 294 -7.74 -6.75 23.98
N VAL A 295 -6.61 -6.98 24.63
CA VAL A 295 -6.53 -7.63 25.97
C VAL A 295 -6.38 -6.57 27.09
N LYS A 296 -6.99 -5.40 26.98
CA LYS A 296 -7.26 -4.48 28.09
C LYS A 296 -8.77 -4.34 28.24
N GLY A 297 -9.40 -5.40 28.76
CA GLY A 297 -10.75 -5.45 29.25
C GLY A 297 -10.80 -6.46 30.38
#